data_14daf90df17b51af008c5c62da7d827c
#
_entry.id   14daf90df17b51af008c5c62da7d827c
#
_cell.length_a   1.000
_cell.length_b   1.000
_cell.length_c   1.000
_cell.angle_alpha   90.00
_cell.angle_beta   90.00
_cell.angle_gamma   90.00
#
_symmetry.space_group_name_H-M   'P 1'
#
loop_
_entity.id
_entity.type
_entity.pdbx_description
1 polymer ?
#
loop_
_entity_poly.entity_id
_entity_poly.type
_entity_poly.pdbx_seq_one_letter_code
_entity_poly.pdbx_strand_id
1 'polypeptide(L)'
;LSDRLFLTQYLSSTADGSSLLWAHIFWFFGHPEVYIVFFPALGIMLEVVQTFTGRRLVGRKWVIIAMVLVAIQSFLVWMHHMFLTTINLPIKTLFMATTIGISLPFDLMVFSMIYTMVKGRVRFTTPFLFVLGALLLFILGGITGVFLGAVVLDYELRGTYWVVAHFHYVMVSGVTALIGGLYYWWPKITGKMYSERLGKLSFAVYFVGFNLLYFPMFLA
;
A
#
# COMPACT_ATOMS: atom_id res chain seq x y z
N LEU A 1 19.16 -20.12 5.39
CA LEU A 1 19.92 -20.43 6.59
C LEU A 1 20.56 -21.83 6.52
N SER A 2 19.76 -22.86 6.15
CA SER A 2 20.31 -24.25 6.03
C SER A 2 21.43 -24.34 5.01
N ASP A 3 21.32 -23.70 3.86
CA ASP A 3 22.36 -23.72 2.82
C ASP A 3 23.70 -23.13 3.30
N ARG A 4 23.64 -22.19 4.27
CA ARG A 4 24.83 -21.59 4.87
C ARG A 4 25.41 -22.40 6.02
N LEU A 5 24.55 -23.04 6.82
CA LEU A 5 24.98 -23.72 8.06
C LEU A 5 25.28 -25.21 7.87
N PHE A 6 24.58 -25.86 6.94
CA PHE A 6 24.64 -27.30 6.74
C PHE A 6 25.12 -27.71 5.34
N LEU A 7 25.61 -26.75 4.53
CA LEU A 7 26.05 -26.97 3.16
C LEU A 7 24.97 -27.62 2.25
N THR A 8 23.72 -27.43 2.58
CA THR A 8 22.62 -27.84 1.70
C THR A 8 22.52 -26.90 0.50
N GLN A 9 21.82 -27.29 -0.55
CA GLN A 9 21.74 -26.53 -1.79
C GLN A 9 20.27 -26.33 -2.25
N TYR A 10 19.34 -26.17 -1.32
CA TYR A 10 17.92 -26.04 -1.64
C TYR A 10 17.60 -24.83 -2.53
N LEU A 11 18.31 -23.74 -2.32
CA LEU A 11 18.02 -22.46 -2.97
C LEU A 11 19.11 -22.04 -3.99
N SER A 12 20.13 -22.86 -4.16
CA SER A 12 21.21 -22.59 -5.13
C SER A 12 20.74 -22.87 -6.55
N SER A 13 21.10 -22.00 -7.49
CA SER A 13 20.88 -22.22 -8.93
C SER A 13 21.99 -23.07 -9.59
N THR A 14 23.08 -23.38 -8.87
CA THR A 14 24.27 -24.05 -9.40
C THR A 14 24.31 -25.58 -9.19
N ALA A 15 23.33 -26.11 -8.47
CA ALA A 15 23.20 -27.55 -8.20
C ALA A 15 21.72 -27.96 -8.31
N ASP A 16 21.30 -28.95 -7.54
CA ASP A 16 19.92 -29.46 -7.52
C ASP A 16 18.92 -28.48 -6.85
N GLY A 17 19.33 -27.28 -6.48
CA GLY A 17 18.49 -26.25 -5.87
C GLY A 17 17.63 -25.49 -6.88
N SER A 18 16.71 -24.67 -6.36
CA SER A 18 15.76 -23.92 -7.17
C SER A 18 15.66 -22.45 -6.76
N SER A 19 16.07 -21.56 -7.66
CA SER A 19 15.82 -20.12 -7.51
C SER A 19 14.31 -19.80 -7.50
N LEU A 20 13.51 -20.61 -8.20
CA LEU A 20 12.06 -20.48 -8.20
C LEU A 20 11.50 -20.82 -6.81
N LEU A 21 12.00 -21.85 -6.14
CA LEU A 21 11.61 -22.17 -4.77
C LEU A 21 11.94 -21.00 -3.81
N TRP A 22 13.14 -20.41 -3.96
CA TRP A 22 13.51 -19.23 -3.18
C TRP A 22 12.51 -18.10 -3.39
N ALA A 23 12.14 -17.80 -4.64
CA ALA A 23 11.21 -16.73 -4.97
C ALA A 23 9.81 -16.99 -4.38
N HIS A 24 9.32 -18.22 -4.41
CA HIS A 24 8.05 -18.59 -3.77
C HIS A 24 8.07 -18.38 -2.26
N ILE A 25 9.10 -18.87 -1.58
CA ILE A 25 9.22 -18.71 -0.12
C ILE A 25 9.36 -17.24 0.26
N PHE A 26 10.15 -16.47 -0.49
CA PHE A 26 10.35 -15.06 -0.26
C PHE A 26 9.04 -14.27 -0.42
N TRP A 27 8.35 -14.43 -1.55
CA TRP A 27 7.14 -13.66 -1.83
C TRP A 27 5.90 -14.13 -1.07
N PHE A 28 5.86 -15.38 -0.63
CA PHE A 28 4.82 -15.85 0.28
C PHE A 28 4.81 -15.07 1.61
N PHE A 29 5.96 -14.58 2.05
CA PHE A 29 6.11 -13.62 3.14
C PHE A 29 6.06 -12.17 2.63
N GLY A 30 6.84 -11.85 1.61
CA GLY A 30 7.10 -10.47 1.17
C GLY A 30 5.85 -9.73 0.69
N HIS A 31 4.87 -10.43 0.11
CA HIS A 31 3.62 -9.77 -0.25
C HIS A 31 2.73 -9.47 0.97
N PRO A 32 2.43 -10.40 1.88
CA PRO A 32 1.78 -10.06 3.15
C PRO A 32 2.49 -8.97 3.95
N GLU A 33 3.82 -8.88 3.89
CA GLU A 33 4.61 -7.86 4.57
C GLU A 33 4.18 -6.44 4.20
N VAL A 34 3.91 -6.15 2.93
CA VAL A 34 3.49 -4.81 2.49
C VAL A 34 2.14 -4.42 3.10
N TYR A 35 1.24 -5.38 3.32
CA TYR A 35 -0.02 -5.14 4.00
C TYR A 35 0.15 -4.96 5.52
N ILE A 36 1.06 -5.71 6.14
CA ILE A 36 1.39 -5.55 7.57
C ILE A 36 1.91 -4.14 7.84
N VAL A 37 2.74 -3.60 6.95
CA VAL A 37 3.27 -2.23 7.07
C VAL A 37 2.16 -1.19 6.83
N PHE A 38 1.24 -1.44 5.89
CA PHE A 38 0.21 -0.48 5.52
C PHE A 38 -0.97 -0.42 6.51
N PHE A 39 -1.38 -1.52 7.12
CA PHE A 39 -2.57 -1.57 7.99
C PHE A 39 -2.54 -0.61 9.19
N PRO A 40 -1.43 -0.44 9.92
CA PRO A 40 -1.36 0.59 10.96
C PRO A 40 -1.63 2.00 10.43
N ALA A 41 -1.08 2.31 9.25
CA ALA A 41 -1.30 3.59 8.58
C ALA A 41 -2.77 3.78 8.17
N LEU A 42 -3.42 2.73 7.67
CA LEU A 42 -4.85 2.73 7.37
C LEU A 42 -5.68 3.01 8.63
N GLY A 43 -5.34 2.40 9.76
CA GLY A 43 -5.98 2.68 11.05
C GLY A 43 -5.90 4.15 11.44
N ILE A 44 -4.74 4.78 11.25
CA ILE A 44 -4.52 6.22 11.46
C ILE A 44 -5.40 7.05 10.52
N MET A 45 -5.44 6.70 9.24
CA MET A 45 -6.27 7.39 8.25
C MET A 45 -7.75 7.37 8.65
N LEU A 46 -8.26 6.22 9.05
CA LEU A 46 -9.64 6.05 9.50
C LEU A 46 -9.95 6.90 10.74
N GLU A 47 -9.05 6.96 11.71
CA GLU A 47 -9.21 7.75 12.95
C GLU A 47 -9.19 9.25 12.66
N VAL A 48 -8.20 9.71 11.91
CA VAL A 48 -8.03 11.13 11.58
C VAL A 48 -9.18 11.66 10.71
N VAL A 49 -9.64 10.87 9.73
CA VAL A 49 -10.81 11.23 8.91
C VAL A 49 -12.03 11.45 9.77
N GLN A 50 -12.36 10.55 10.70
CA GLN A 50 -13.51 10.71 11.59
C GLN A 50 -13.40 11.96 12.45
N THR A 51 -12.22 12.21 13.01
CA THR A 51 -12.00 13.36 13.91
C THR A 51 -12.16 14.69 13.18
N PHE A 52 -11.57 14.83 12.00
CA PHE A 52 -11.56 16.12 11.29
C PHE A 52 -12.75 16.33 10.37
N THR A 53 -13.58 15.33 10.16
CA THR A 53 -14.90 15.47 9.52
C THR A 53 -16.03 15.65 10.54
N GLY A 54 -15.76 15.37 11.83
CA GLY A 54 -16.78 15.36 12.89
C GLY A 54 -17.84 14.28 12.68
N ARG A 55 -17.52 13.22 11.96
CA ARG A 55 -18.47 12.17 11.59
C ARG A 55 -17.90 10.77 11.84
N ARG A 56 -18.74 9.87 12.35
CA ARG A 56 -18.39 8.46 12.46
C ARG A 56 -18.18 7.85 11.07
N LEU A 57 -17.23 6.92 10.96
CA LEU A 57 -16.91 6.22 9.72
C LEU A 57 -18.17 5.54 9.16
N VAL A 58 -18.51 5.90 7.94
CA VAL A 58 -19.62 5.29 7.22
C VAL A 58 -19.23 3.86 6.83
N GLY A 59 -20.12 2.92 7.08
CA GLY A 59 -19.86 1.53 6.72
C GLY A 59 -18.79 0.82 7.59
N ARG A 60 -18.52 1.28 8.82
CA ARG A 60 -17.48 0.73 9.72
C ARG A 60 -17.45 -0.81 9.75
N LYS A 61 -18.63 -1.48 9.83
CA LYS A 61 -18.69 -2.95 9.80
C LYS A 61 -18.08 -3.52 8.53
N TRP A 62 -18.38 -2.94 7.39
CA TRP A 62 -17.89 -3.37 6.09
C TRP A 62 -16.39 -3.11 5.93
N VAL A 63 -15.88 -2.00 6.48
CA VAL A 63 -14.45 -1.70 6.51
C VAL A 63 -13.69 -2.76 7.32
N ILE A 64 -14.21 -3.18 8.48
CA ILE A 64 -13.61 -4.26 9.29
C ILE A 64 -13.61 -5.58 8.51
N ILE A 65 -14.72 -5.93 7.86
CA ILE A 65 -14.79 -7.13 7.02
C ILE A 65 -13.78 -7.03 5.86
N ALA A 66 -13.68 -5.88 5.20
CA ALA A 66 -12.72 -5.66 4.14
C ALA A 66 -11.26 -5.84 4.61
N MET A 67 -10.91 -5.33 5.79
CA MET A 67 -9.57 -5.52 6.38
C MET A 67 -9.27 -7.01 6.61
N VAL A 68 -10.24 -7.77 7.14
CA VAL A 68 -10.07 -9.23 7.33
C VAL A 68 -9.92 -9.95 5.99
N LEU A 69 -10.72 -9.57 4.99
CA LEU A 69 -10.62 -10.15 3.63
C LEU A 69 -9.25 -9.86 3.03
N VAL A 70 -8.73 -8.64 3.12
CA VAL A 70 -7.38 -8.29 2.63
C VAL A 70 -6.32 -9.12 3.36
N ALA A 71 -6.42 -9.26 4.68
CA ALA A 71 -5.47 -10.06 5.46
C ALA A 71 -5.42 -11.52 4.98
N ILE A 72 -6.56 -12.13 4.70
CA ILE A 72 -6.62 -13.50 4.16
C ILE A 72 -6.12 -13.54 2.71
N GLN A 73 -6.61 -12.65 1.84
CA GLN A 73 -6.23 -12.63 0.42
C GLN A 73 -4.74 -12.32 0.22
N SER A 74 -4.09 -11.60 1.14
CA SER A 74 -2.67 -11.28 1.04
C SER A 74 -1.77 -12.51 0.86
N PHE A 75 -2.20 -13.67 1.38
CA PHE A 75 -1.53 -14.96 1.20
C PHE A 75 -1.94 -15.70 -0.08
N LEU A 76 -2.84 -15.16 -0.89
CA LEU A 76 -3.35 -15.77 -2.12
C LEU A 76 -2.95 -15.01 -3.38
N VAL A 77 -2.06 -14.05 -3.28
CA VAL A 77 -1.70 -13.16 -4.40
C VAL A 77 -0.19 -13.06 -4.67
N TRP A 78 0.67 -13.65 -3.84
CA TRP A 78 2.13 -13.45 -3.91
C TRP A 78 2.76 -13.76 -5.27
N MET A 79 2.15 -14.67 -6.08
CA MET A 79 2.74 -15.07 -7.36
C MET A 79 2.69 -13.98 -8.44
N HIS A 80 1.95 -12.88 -8.23
CA HIS A 80 2.04 -11.75 -9.15
C HIS A 80 3.44 -11.11 -9.19
N HIS A 81 4.27 -11.34 -8.17
CA HIS A 81 5.67 -10.96 -8.20
C HIS A 81 6.53 -11.86 -9.09
N MET A 82 5.95 -12.93 -9.64
CA MET A 82 6.67 -13.99 -10.35
C MET A 82 6.07 -14.28 -11.74
N PHE A 83 5.28 -13.37 -12.33
CA PHE A 83 4.62 -13.60 -13.61
C PHE A 83 5.60 -13.82 -14.76
N LEU A 84 6.83 -13.30 -14.69
CA LEU A 84 7.88 -13.50 -15.70
C LEU A 84 8.67 -14.81 -15.52
N THR A 85 8.31 -15.63 -14.55
CA THR A 85 8.96 -16.93 -14.32
C THR A 85 8.31 -18.04 -15.15
N THR A 86 8.86 -19.25 -15.06
CA THR A 86 8.41 -20.45 -15.79
C THR A 86 7.08 -21.04 -15.31
N ILE A 87 6.38 -20.37 -14.36
CA ILE A 87 5.05 -20.80 -13.90
C ILE A 87 4.09 -20.87 -15.10
N ASN A 88 3.27 -21.92 -15.16
CA ASN A 88 2.34 -22.12 -16.27
C ASN A 88 1.23 -21.08 -16.32
N LEU A 89 0.68 -20.83 -17.50
CA LEU A 89 -0.32 -19.79 -17.75
C LEU A 89 -1.61 -19.94 -16.90
N PRO A 90 -2.19 -21.13 -16.71
CA PRO A 90 -3.38 -21.30 -15.86
C PRO A 90 -3.16 -20.80 -14.43
N ILE A 91 -2.01 -21.09 -13.83
CA ILE A 91 -1.66 -20.59 -12.49
C ILE A 91 -1.48 -19.08 -12.48
N LYS A 92 -0.79 -18.52 -13.49
CA LYS A 92 -0.65 -17.06 -13.64
C LYS A 92 -2.02 -16.38 -13.73
N THR A 93 -2.94 -16.95 -14.50
CA THR A 93 -4.31 -16.43 -14.66
C THR A 93 -5.10 -16.48 -13.35
N LEU A 94 -4.97 -17.56 -12.58
CA LEU A 94 -5.58 -17.67 -11.26
C LEU A 94 -5.06 -16.56 -10.32
N PHE A 95 -3.74 -16.39 -10.25
CA PHE A 95 -3.14 -15.36 -9.40
C PHE A 95 -3.39 -13.94 -9.91
N MET A 96 -3.58 -13.74 -11.21
CA MET A 96 -4.09 -12.49 -11.76
C MET A 96 -5.49 -12.18 -11.23
N ALA A 97 -6.40 -13.15 -11.28
CA ALA A 97 -7.77 -12.97 -10.81
C ALA A 97 -7.82 -12.66 -9.29
N THR A 98 -7.05 -13.36 -8.47
CA THR A 98 -6.97 -13.08 -7.02
C THR A 98 -6.32 -11.72 -6.74
N THR A 99 -5.31 -11.33 -7.50
CA THR A 99 -4.62 -10.03 -7.38
C THR A 99 -5.53 -8.87 -7.74
N ILE A 100 -6.28 -8.96 -8.84
CA ILE A 100 -7.26 -7.93 -9.19
C ILE A 100 -8.41 -7.95 -8.17
N GLY A 101 -8.80 -9.12 -7.70
CA GLY A 101 -9.87 -9.29 -6.71
C GLY A 101 -9.60 -8.62 -5.37
N ILE A 102 -8.33 -8.47 -4.95
CA ILE A 102 -8.00 -7.80 -3.68
C ILE A 102 -8.23 -6.28 -3.74
N SER A 103 -8.36 -5.68 -4.92
CA SER A 103 -8.72 -4.27 -5.06
C SER A 103 -10.12 -3.98 -4.52
N LEU A 104 -11.07 -4.91 -4.64
CA LEU A 104 -12.46 -4.71 -4.21
C LEU A 104 -12.60 -4.34 -2.71
N PRO A 105 -12.02 -5.10 -1.76
CA PRO A 105 -12.06 -4.68 -0.36
C PRO A 105 -11.27 -3.40 -0.10
N PHE A 106 -10.20 -3.09 -0.84
CA PHE A 106 -9.52 -1.80 -0.73
C PHE A 106 -10.38 -0.65 -1.23
N ASP A 107 -11.05 -0.81 -2.36
CA ASP A 107 -11.97 0.19 -2.90
C ASP A 107 -13.10 0.49 -1.91
N LEU A 108 -13.64 -0.55 -1.26
CA LEU A 108 -14.65 -0.37 -0.21
C LEU A 108 -14.13 0.51 0.95
N MET A 109 -12.88 0.32 1.39
CA MET A 109 -12.28 1.14 2.44
C MET A 109 -12.05 2.58 1.98
N VAL A 110 -11.56 2.77 0.76
CA VAL A 110 -11.35 4.09 0.14
C VAL A 110 -12.68 4.83 0.00
N PHE A 111 -13.71 4.20 -0.57
CA PHE A 111 -15.04 4.80 -0.71
C PHE A 111 -15.68 5.12 0.64
N SER A 112 -15.48 4.29 1.65
CA SER A 112 -15.96 4.56 3.01
C SER A 112 -15.35 5.84 3.58
N MET A 113 -14.04 6.06 3.40
CA MET A 113 -13.35 7.28 3.81
C MET A 113 -13.86 8.50 3.01
N ILE A 114 -13.91 8.40 1.69
CA ILE A 114 -14.40 9.48 0.82
C ILE A 114 -15.85 9.86 1.19
N TYR A 115 -16.72 8.87 1.33
CA TYR A 115 -18.11 9.13 1.69
C TYR A 115 -18.26 9.73 3.08
N THR A 116 -17.42 9.34 4.03
CA THR A 116 -17.37 9.94 5.37
C THR A 116 -16.97 11.42 5.28
N MET A 117 -16.01 11.78 4.42
CA MET A 117 -15.58 13.14 4.18
C MET A 117 -16.69 13.98 3.50
N VAL A 118 -17.31 13.43 2.46
CA VAL A 118 -18.40 14.13 1.71
C VAL A 118 -19.62 14.42 2.60
N LYS A 119 -19.92 13.51 3.52
CA LYS A 119 -21.07 13.68 4.45
C LYS A 119 -20.72 14.41 5.75
N GLY A 120 -19.44 14.69 5.98
CA GLY A 120 -18.93 15.41 7.17
C GLY A 120 -18.68 16.90 6.92
N ARG A 121 -18.11 17.55 7.93
CA ARG A 121 -17.62 18.94 7.84
C ARG A 121 -16.11 18.93 7.92
N VAL A 122 -15.45 18.84 6.77
CA VAL A 122 -14.00 18.72 6.69
C VAL A 122 -13.30 19.96 7.25
N ARG A 123 -12.34 19.73 8.15
CA ARG A 123 -11.43 20.77 8.67
C ARG A 123 -10.02 20.46 8.14
N PHE A 124 -9.53 21.36 7.27
CA PHE A 124 -8.22 21.24 6.62
C PHE A 124 -7.08 21.61 7.58
N THR A 125 -6.88 20.79 8.60
CA THR A 125 -5.77 20.87 9.56
C THR A 125 -4.56 20.10 9.02
N THR A 126 -3.37 20.35 9.57
CA THR A 126 -2.15 19.65 9.17
C THR A 126 -2.29 18.13 9.20
N PRO A 127 -2.75 17.47 10.29
CA PRO A 127 -2.93 16.01 10.28
C PRO A 127 -3.89 15.53 9.20
N PHE A 128 -4.98 16.27 8.97
CA PHE A 128 -5.96 15.90 7.94
C PHE A 128 -5.36 16.03 6.53
N LEU A 129 -4.56 17.07 6.26
CA LEU A 129 -3.90 17.22 4.95
C LEU A 129 -2.94 16.07 4.66
N PHE A 130 -2.13 15.64 5.64
CA PHE A 130 -1.27 14.47 5.47
C PHE A 130 -2.09 13.19 5.20
N VAL A 131 -3.19 12.97 5.91
CA VAL A 131 -4.05 11.82 5.69
C VAL A 131 -4.79 11.89 4.34
N LEU A 132 -5.24 13.06 3.93
CA LEU A 132 -5.82 13.27 2.60
C LEU A 132 -4.78 13.00 1.51
N GLY A 133 -3.56 13.52 1.67
CA GLY A 133 -2.45 13.24 0.78
C GLY A 133 -2.12 11.75 0.72
N ALA A 134 -2.08 11.07 1.87
CA ALA A 134 -1.89 9.62 1.95
C ALA A 134 -2.97 8.86 1.15
N LEU A 135 -4.23 9.25 1.30
CA LEU A 135 -5.34 8.65 0.56
C LEU A 135 -5.19 8.84 -0.95
N LEU A 136 -4.81 10.04 -1.40
CA LEU A 136 -4.59 10.32 -2.83
C LEU A 136 -3.41 9.51 -3.40
N LEU A 137 -2.30 9.42 -2.67
CA LEU A 137 -1.15 8.59 -3.06
C LEU A 137 -1.55 7.12 -3.12
N PHE A 138 -2.33 6.64 -2.16
CA PHE A 138 -2.80 5.25 -2.12
C PHE A 138 -3.74 4.93 -3.29
N ILE A 139 -4.65 5.83 -3.65
CA ILE A 139 -5.56 5.65 -4.80
C ILE A 139 -4.74 5.52 -6.09
N LEU A 140 -3.79 6.42 -6.33
CA LEU A 140 -2.94 6.35 -7.52
C LEU A 140 -2.07 5.10 -7.53
N GLY A 141 -1.46 4.77 -6.38
CA GLY A 141 -0.71 3.53 -6.20
C GLY A 141 -1.57 2.29 -6.46
N GLY A 142 -2.80 2.25 -5.95
CA GLY A 142 -3.74 1.15 -6.17
C GLY A 142 -4.11 0.97 -7.65
N ILE A 143 -4.46 2.04 -8.34
CA ILE A 143 -4.77 2.01 -9.78
C ILE A 143 -3.58 1.47 -10.57
N THR A 144 -2.36 1.98 -10.33
CA THR A 144 -1.15 1.53 -11.03
C THR A 144 -0.80 0.07 -10.70
N GLY A 145 -1.18 -0.41 -9.52
CA GLY A 145 -1.06 -1.80 -9.11
C GLY A 145 -1.98 -2.75 -9.87
N VAL A 146 -3.18 -2.32 -10.25
CA VAL A 146 -4.08 -3.12 -11.09
C VAL A 146 -3.46 -3.39 -12.45
N PHE A 147 -2.73 -2.42 -13.04
CA PHE A 147 -1.98 -2.63 -14.28
C PHE A 147 -0.91 -3.72 -14.11
N LEU A 148 -0.13 -3.68 -13.03
CA LEU A 148 0.86 -4.72 -12.72
C LEU A 148 0.23 -6.07 -12.35
N GLY A 149 -1.00 -6.06 -11.85
CA GLY A 149 -1.77 -7.26 -11.55
C GLY A 149 -2.23 -8.03 -12.80
N ALA A 150 -2.29 -7.37 -13.95
CA ALA A 150 -2.66 -7.98 -15.23
C ALA A 150 -1.43 -8.61 -15.88
N VAL A 151 -1.42 -9.93 -16.07
CA VAL A 151 -0.27 -10.69 -16.60
C VAL A 151 0.30 -10.08 -17.89
N VAL A 152 -0.57 -9.72 -18.83
CA VAL A 152 -0.14 -9.17 -20.13
C VAL A 152 0.59 -7.84 -19.97
N LEU A 153 0.08 -6.96 -19.10
CA LEU A 153 0.70 -5.66 -18.85
C LEU A 153 1.97 -5.79 -18.00
N ASP A 154 2.00 -6.76 -17.07
CA ASP A 154 3.17 -7.00 -16.24
C ASP A 154 4.39 -7.45 -17.07
N TYR A 155 4.20 -8.13 -18.21
CA TYR A 155 5.29 -8.47 -19.11
C TYR A 155 6.01 -7.24 -19.68
N GLU A 156 5.28 -6.15 -19.91
CA GLU A 156 5.85 -4.89 -20.42
C GLU A 156 6.37 -3.98 -19.29
N LEU A 157 5.67 -3.95 -18.17
CA LEU A 157 5.94 -2.99 -17.09
C LEU A 157 6.97 -3.49 -16.07
N ARG A 158 7.14 -4.82 -15.91
CA ARG A 158 8.09 -5.37 -14.94
C ARG A 158 9.52 -5.10 -15.36
N GLY A 159 10.32 -4.67 -14.36
CA GLY A 159 11.72 -4.26 -14.59
C GLY A 159 11.86 -2.81 -15.08
N THR A 160 10.76 -2.06 -15.21
CA THR A 160 10.77 -0.64 -15.53
C THR A 160 10.58 0.24 -14.29
N TYR A 161 10.73 1.54 -14.45
CA TYR A 161 10.45 2.51 -13.39
C TYR A 161 8.98 2.59 -12.99
N TRP A 162 8.06 2.03 -13.80
CA TRP A 162 6.65 1.90 -13.41
C TRP A 162 6.47 1.15 -12.08
N VAL A 163 7.19 0.02 -11.92
CA VAL A 163 7.13 -0.76 -10.67
C VAL A 163 7.66 0.06 -9.50
N VAL A 164 8.77 0.79 -9.72
CA VAL A 164 9.37 1.66 -8.70
C VAL A 164 8.38 2.74 -8.26
N ALA A 165 7.75 3.43 -9.20
CA ALA A 165 6.73 4.41 -8.92
C ALA A 165 5.56 3.79 -8.14
N HIS A 166 5.02 2.67 -8.62
CA HIS A 166 3.89 1.99 -8.00
C HIS A 166 4.12 1.71 -6.50
N PHE A 167 5.19 1.00 -6.16
CA PHE A 167 5.38 0.63 -4.76
C PHE A 167 5.73 1.83 -3.87
N HIS A 168 6.38 2.88 -4.41
CA HIS A 168 6.58 4.11 -3.66
C HIS A 168 5.26 4.83 -3.39
N TYR A 169 4.35 4.91 -4.34
CA TYR A 169 3.02 5.50 -4.11
C TYR A 169 2.24 4.75 -3.02
N VAL A 170 2.30 3.42 -3.02
CA VAL A 170 1.64 2.61 -1.98
C VAL A 170 2.33 2.73 -0.62
N MET A 171 3.66 2.52 -0.55
CA MET A 171 4.39 2.53 0.72
C MET A 171 4.46 3.92 1.34
N VAL A 172 4.75 4.95 0.54
CA VAL A 172 4.87 6.32 1.04
C VAL A 172 3.51 6.91 1.40
N SER A 173 2.40 6.39 0.85
CA SER A 173 1.08 6.71 1.38
C SER A 173 0.97 6.31 2.86
N GLY A 174 1.48 5.14 3.22
CA GLY A 174 1.56 4.70 4.62
C GLY A 174 2.43 5.64 5.48
N VAL A 175 3.63 5.98 5.01
CA VAL A 175 4.52 6.93 5.71
C VAL A 175 3.85 8.28 5.87
N THR A 176 3.17 8.78 4.83
CA THR A 176 2.43 10.05 4.87
C THR A 176 1.31 10.03 5.93
N ALA A 177 0.59 8.92 6.03
CA ALA A 177 -0.42 8.73 7.08
C ALA A 177 0.20 8.69 8.48
N LEU A 178 1.36 8.04 8.66
CA LEU A 178 2.10 8.03 9.93
C LEU A 178 2.53 9.44 10.35
N ILE A 179 3.02 10.26 9.43
CA ILE A 179 3.33 11.68 9.69
C ILE A 179 2.05 12.42 10.11
N GLY A 180 0.94 12.21 9.42
CA GLY A 180 -0.36 12.74 9.83
C GLY A 180 -0.76 12.32 11.25
N GLY A 181 -0.52 11.07 11.61
CA GLY A 181 -0.70 10.54 12.96
C GLY A 181 0.19 11.22 14.00
N LEU A 182 1.46 11.46 13.68
CA LEU A 182 2.37 12.20 14.57
C LEU A 182 1.81 13.60 14.87
N TYR A 183 1.40 14.35 13.86
CA TYR A 183 0.75 15.65 14.06
C TYR A 183 -0.56 15.53 14.86
N TYR A 184 -1.35 14.48 14.64
CA TYR A 184 -2.62 14.25 15.33
C TYR A 184 -2.44 13.97 16.83
N TRP A 185 -1.46 13.14 17.21
CA TRP A 185 -1.21 12.79 18.60
C TRP A 185 -0.21 13.70 19.30
N TRP A 186 0.58 14.50 18.58
CA TRP A 186 1.58 15.39 19.17
C TRP A 186 1.06 16.23 20.33
N PRO A 187 -0.08 16.97 20.20
CA PRO A 187 -0.60 17.74 21.33
C PRO A 187 -1.03 16.90 22.51
N LYS A 188 -1.50 15.67 22.25
CA LYS A 188 -1.94 14.73 23.29
C LYS A 188 -0.75 14.16 24.09
N ILE A 189 0.39 13.93 23.41
CA ILE A 189 1.61 13.36 24.01
C ILE A 189 2.40 14.43 24.76
N THR A 190 2.52 15.64 24.17
CA THR A 190 3.44 16.67 24.66
C THR A 190 2.76 17.78 25.44
N GLY A 191 1.43 17.90 25.37
CA GLY A 191 0.66 19.03 25.89
C GLY A 191 0.87 20.35 25.13
N LYS A 192 1.61 20.35 24.03
CA LYS A 192 1.95 21.55 23.24
C LYS A 192 1.46 21.43 21.81
N MET A 193 0.86 22.52 21.29
CA MET A 193 0.50 22.60 19.86
C MET A 193 1.74 22.93 19.01
N TYR A 194 1.80 22.32 17.84
CA TYR A 194 2.73 22.70 16.78
C TYR A 194 2.23 23.94 16.02
N SER A 195 3.08 24.55 15.21
CA SER A 195 2.69 25.63 14.30
C SER A 195 1.90 25.06 13.11
N GLU A 196 0.62 25.38 13.05
CA GLU A 196 -0.26 24.94 11.96
C GLU A 196 0.19 25.45 10.58
N ARG A 197 0.76 26.66 10.53
CA ARG A 197 1.30 27.26 9.28
C ARG A 197 2.50 26.47 8.77
N LEU A 198 3.45 26.16 9.66
CA LEU A 198 4.63 25.38 9.30
C LEU A 198 4.26 23.93 8.97
N GLY A 199 3.29 23.34 9.67
CA GLY A 199 2.79 22.01 9.37
C GLY A 199 2.17 21.91 7.98
N LYS A 200 1.36 22.89 7.59
CA LYS A 200 0.78 22.97 6.22
C LYS A 200 1.84 23.18 5.15
N LEU A 201 2.84 24.04 5.42
CA LEU A 201 3.96 24.23 4.52
C LEU A 201 4.78 22.94 4.36
N SER A 202 5.06 22.25 5.47
CA SER A 202 5.74 20.95 5.46
C SER A 202 4.99 19.94 4.59
N PHE A 203 3.67 19.85 4.75
CA PHE A 203 2.85 18.99 3.88
C PHE A 203 2.98 19.36 2.41
N ALA A 204 2.86 20.66 2.06
CA ALA A 204 2.91 21.12 0.68
C ALA A 204 4.25 20.77 0.02
N VAL A 205 5.38 21.07 0.69
CA VAL A 205 6.71 20.76 0.18
C VAL A 205 6.93 19.25 0.04
N TYR A 206 6.54 18.50 1.05
CA TYR A 206 6.64 17.04 1.04
C TYR A 206 5.82 16.42 -0.10
N PHE A 207 4.53 16.77 -0.20
CA PHE A 207 3.61 16.17 -1.17
C PHE A 207 3.97 16.53 -2.61
N VAL A 208 4.31 17.80 -2.86
CA VAL A 208 4.76 18.25 -4.20
C VAL A 208 6.08 17.59 -4.56
N GLY A 209 7.07 17.60 -3.65
CA GLY A 209 8.39 17.00 -3.88
C GLY A 209 8.30 15.51 -4.19
N PHE A 210 7.45 14.78 -3.46
CA PHE A 210 7.18 13.36 -3.72
C PHE A 210 6.63 13.13 -5.14
N ASN A 211 5.62 13.88 -5.52
CA ASN A 211 5.00 13.71 -6.85
C ASN A 211 5.93 14.13 -7.99
N LEU A 212 6.73 15.19 -7.81
CA LEU A 212 7.74 15.59 -8.80
C LEU A 212 8.81 14.51 -9.01
N LEU A 213 9.14 13.75 -7.96
CA LEU A 213 10.14 12.69 -8.05
C LEU A 213 9.58 11.41 -8.67
N TYR A 214 8.43 10.94 -8.21
CA TYR A 214 7.95 9.60 -8.54
C TYR A 214 6.90 9.56 -9.66
N PHE A 215 6.12 10.61 -9.87
CA PHE A 215 5.12 10.61 -10.95
C PHE A 215 5.73 10.46 -12.36
N PRO A 216 6.84 11.14 -12.69
CA PRO A 216 7.47 10.98 -14.01
C PRO A 216 7.95 9.55 -14.30
N MET A 217 8.21 8.75 -13.25
CA MET A 217 8.66 7.36 -13.40
C MET A 217 7.59 6.44 -14.01
N PHE A 218 6.31 6.85 -14.03
CA PHE A 218 5.26 6.14 -14.78
C PHE A 218 5.34 6.37 -16.30
N LEU A 219 6.13 7.35 -16.72
CA LEU A 219 6.27 7.73 -18.14
C LEU A 219 7.63 7.32 -18.74
N ALA A 220 8.54 6.77 -17.89
CA ALA A 220 9.93 6.46 -18.23
C ALA A 220 10.14 4.97 -18.59
#